data_710e2e9284e9f2692553b91f2c99db6a
#
_entry.id   710e2e9284e9f2692553b91f2c99db6a
#
_cell.length_a   1.000
_cell.length_b   1.000
_cell.length_c   1.000
_cell.angle_alpha   90.00
_cell.angle_beta   90.00
_cell.angle_gamma   90.00
#
_symmetry.space_group_name_H-M   'P 1'
#
loop_
_entity.id
_entity.type
_entity.pdbx_description
1 polymer ?
#
loop_
_entity_poly.entity_id
_entity_poly.type
_entity_poly.pdbx_seq_one_letter_code
_entity_poly.pdbx_strand_id
1 'polypeptide(L)'
;MRYHLFSNPHSRGEKGRTRSLTTRIGWGAAAAAGLLLASCAAARGGSGGEVTGVGGSSFAEPVPYGMVLVDRGAYAMGPATDDSVWGVKKNPRGVSVDAFWMDETEVTNSKYKQFVFWVRDSIIRERLADPAYGGNEAFKIEEDREGNPIKPYLNWNKAIPWRNANEDEQRAIESVYRTNPITGRRELDPTQLNYRYEIFNHTAAAQRKNRLDPTRREYNTDIPVSDELPVISKDTAYLTDEGEIVRETVTRPLTGDYDFLNTYIVNIYPDTTAWINDFDNAYNEPYTRMYFSHAGYNDYPVVGVSWEQANAFANWRTDYLKRSLGRDGVYIEPYRLPTEAEWEYAARAGNSESSYPWEELLPMDERGCFYANFKPLEGDFVRDGHVITSPVGTYAPNNFGLYDMAGNVSEWTSTAYNESINRLTSDLNPEYRYDAAIEDPYKMKRKIVRGGSWKDVMHNLRSDLRMWEYQNEQRSYIGFRCVRTQVGFAKGTGRRNKK
;
A
#
# COMPACT_ATOMS: atom_id res chain seq x y z
N MET A 1 4.73 13.85 -6.72
CA MET A 1 3.76 14.77 -6.09
C MET A 1 4.22 15.12 -4.69
N ARG A 2 4.54 16.36 -4.45
CA ARG A 2 5.01 16.85 -3.14
C ARG A 2 3.84 17.37 -2.33
N TYR A 3 3.75 16.98 -1.06
CA TYR A 3 2.83 17.60 -0.11
C TYR A 3 3.52 18.77 0.58
N HIS A 4 2.88 19.94 0.59
CA HIS A 4 3.22 21.05 1.46
C HIS A 4 2.26 21.10 2.63
N LEU A 5 2.79 21.07 3.84
CA LEU A 5 2.11 21.51 5.04
C LEU A 5 2.14 23.05 5.08
N PHE A 6 0.99 23.70 5.07
CA PHE A 6 0.88 25.13 5.36
C PHE A 6 -0.21 25.40 6.36
N SER A 7 0.18 26.19 7.33
CA SER A 7 -0.64 26.81 8.35
C SER A 7 -1.43 27.98 7.80
N ASN A 8 -2.69 28.12 8.26
CA ASN A 8 -3.60 29.21 7.94
C ASN A 8 -3.30 30.50 8.68
N PRO A 9 -3.68 31.65 8.12
CA PRO A 9 -4.43 32.60 8.90
C PRO A 9 -5.72 33.08 8.24
N HIS A 10 -6.79 33.09 9.03
CA HIS A 10 -8.06 33.72 8.70
C HIS A 10 -7.99 35.24 8.66
N SER A 11 -8.64 35.87 7.68
CA SER A 11 -9.19 37.21 7.81
C SER A 11 -10.58 37.28 7.19
N ARG A 12 -11.60 37.53 8.01
CA ARG A 12 -12.95 37.89 7.61
C ARG A 12 -13.04 39.39 7.33
N GLY A 13 -13.54 39.74 6.15
CA GLY A 13 -13.88 41.12 5.79
C GLY A 13 -15.21 41.54 6.38
N GLU A 14 -15.22 42.70 7.06
CA GLU A 14 -16.38 43.39 7.56
C GLU A 14 -17.05 44.24 6.47
N LYS A 15 -18.38 44.16 6.41
CA LYS A 15 -19.24 45.16 5.73
C LYS A 15 -19.72 46.19 6.73
N GLY A 16 -19.32 47.43 6.50
CA GLY A 16 -19.74 48.56 7.29
C GLY A 16 -21.22 48.92 7.13
N ARG A 17 -21.80 49.39 8.23
CA ARG A 17 -23.02 50.21 8.27
C ARG A 17 -22.87 51.23 9.36
N THR A 18 -22.77 52.50 8.97
CA THR A 18 -22.83 53.69 9.80
C THR A 18 -24.21 53.89 10.38
N ARG A 19 -24.32 54.20 11.67
CA ARG A 19 -25.32 55.14 12.24
C ARG A 19 -24.96 55.61 13.68
N SER A 20 -24.81 56.92 13.73
CA SER A 20 -25.03 57.95 14.79
C SER A 20 -24.73 57.66 16.25
N LEU A 21 -23.91 58.59 16.77
CA LEU A 21 -23.69 58.93 18.16
C LEU A 21 -24.98 59.37 18.88
N THR A 22 -25.20 58.87 20.09
CA THR A 22 -25.64 59.69 21.23
C THR A 22 -25.17 59.07 22.55
N THR A 23 -24.50 59.90 23.29
CA THR A 23 -24.05 59.90 24.67
C THR A 23 -24.80 59.00 25.68
N ARG A 24 -24.04 58.22 26.45
CA ARG A 24 -24.21 58.04 27.89
C ARG A 24 -22.92 57.50 28.53
N ILE A 25 -22.23 58.40 29.19
CA ILE A 25 -21.13 58.12 30.14
C ILE A 25 -21.78 57.53 31.40
N GLY A 26 -21.29 56.40 31.88
CA GLY A 26 -21.57 56.08 33.26
C GLY A 26 -21.61 54.62 33.70
N TRP A 27 -21.36 53.63 32.87
CA TRP A 27 -21.43 52.21 33.31
C TRP A 27 -20.31 51.33 32.78
N GLY A 28 -19.24 51.91 32.27
CA GLY A 28 -18.15 51.19 31.59
C GLY A 28 -17.11 50.52 32.52
N ALA A 29 -17.01 50.98 33.78
CA ALA A 29 -15.96 50.47 34.68
C ALA A 29 -16.33 49.14 35.38
N ALA A 30 -17.63 48.92 35.66
CA ALA A 30 -18.09 47.68 36.29
C ALA A 30 -18.18 46.49 35.32
N ALA A 31 -18.45 46.74 34.03
CA ALA A 31 -18.53 45.69 33.02
C ALA A 31 -17.12 45.18 32.57
N ALA A 32 -16.10 46.07 32.55
CA ALA A 32 -14.74 45.69 32.23
C ALA A 32 -14.07 44.83 33.31
N ALA A 33 -14.38 45.11 34.59
CA ALA A 33 -13.93 44.29 35.73
C ALA A 33 -14.61 42.92 35.77
N GLY A 34 -15.88 42.82 35.34
CA GLY A 34 -16.62 41.56 35.22
C GLY A 34 -16.12 40.66 34.08
N LEU A 35 -15.71 41.24 32.93
CA LEU A 35 -15.18 40.51 31.81
C LEU A 35 -13.73 39.98 32.04
N LEU A 36 -12.92 40.72 32.81
CA LEU A 36 -11.58 40.23 33.21
C LEU A 36 -11.65 39.14 34.27
N LEU A 37 -12.66 39.13 35.15
CA LEU A 37 -12.88 38.04 36.10
C LEU A 37 -13.53 36.82 35.46
N ALA A 38 -14.33 36.98 34.40
CA ALA A 38 -14.90 35.87 33.66
C ALA A 38 -13.86 35.16 32.77
N SER A 39 -12.85 35.88 32.24
CA SER A 39 -11.77 35.27 31.49
C SER A 39 -10.79 34.43 32.35
N CYS A 40 -10.61 34.86 33.63
CA CYS A 40 -9.85 34.06 34.59
C CYS A 40 -10.65 32.87 35.18
N ALA A 41 -11.99 32.91 35.15
CA ALA A 41 -12.82 31.81 35.62
C ALA A 41 -12.97 30.70 34.56
N ALA A 42 -12.90 31.03 33.25
CA ALA A 42 -12.90 30.05 32.19
C ALA A 42 -11.58 29.25 32.13
N ALA A 43 -10.47 29.79 32.66
CA ALA A 43 -9.19 29.09 32.80
C ALA A 43 -9.10 28.19 34.06
N ARG A 44 -10.13 28.23 34.94
CA ARG A 44 -10.22 27.41 36.16
C ARG A 44 -11.19 26.22 36.02
N GLY A 45 -11.24 25.58 34.83
CA GLY A 45 -11.75 24.23 34.68
C GLY A 45 -10.75 23.29 35.34
N GLY A 46 -10.96 23.05 36.65
CA GLY A 46 -9.99 22.50 37.57
C GLY A 46 -9.37 21.16 37.15
N SER A 47 -8.13 21.21 36.78
CA SER A 47 -7.26 20.04 36.80
C SER A 47 -6.61 19.82 38.18
N GLY A 48 -6.87 20.69 39.17
CA GLY A 48 -6.21 20.59 40.47
C GLY A 48 -4.69 20.62 40.43
N GLY A 49 -4.10 21.17 39.37
CA GLY A 49 -2.66 21.11 39.09
C GLY A 49 -2.19 19.90 38.31
N GLU A 50 -3.09 19.00 37.97
CA GLU A 50 -2.79 17.82 37.13
C GLU A 50 -2.68 18.19 35.66
N VAL A 51 -1.81 17.47 34.95
CA VAL A 51 -1.67 17.57 33.48
C VAL A 51 -2.77 16.74 32.85
N THR A 52 -3.86 17.41 32.44
CA THR A 52 -5.06 16.72 31.88
C THR A 52 -4.99 16.52 30.35
N GLY A 53 -3.90 16.96 29.71
CA GLY A 53 -3.73 16.88 28.27
C GLY A 53 -4.43 18.00 27.50
N VAL A 54 -4.22 18.02 26.20
CA VAL A 54 -4.86 18.95 25.27
C VAL A 54 -6.25 18.42 24.93
N GLY A 55 -7.30 19.25 25.16
CA GLY A 55 -8.65 18.91 24.71
C GLY A 55 -8.71 18.80 23.19
N GLY A 56 -9.31 17.73 22.71
CA GLY A 56 -9.47 17.50 21.27
C GLY A 56 -10.63 16.54 20.99
N SER A 57 -11.05 16.49 19.72
CA SER A 57 -12.01 15.49 19.26
C SER A 57 -11.38 14.10 19.32
N SER A 58 -12.12 13.09 19.78
CA SER A 58 -11.67 11.70 19.67
C SER A 58 -11.52 11.33 18.21
N PHE A 59 -10.33 10.89 17.82
CA PHE A 59 -10.10 10.32 16.50
C PHE A 59 -10.80 8.96 16.39
N ALA A 60 -11.53 8.75 15.31
CA ALA A 60 -12.06 7.45 14.92
C ALA A 60 -11.61 7.19 13.49
N GLU A 61 -10.83 6.13 13.29
CA GLU A 61 -10.38 5.73 11.98
C GLU A 61 -11.56 5.20 11.16
N PRO A 62 -11.78 5.69 9.91
CA PRO A 62 -12.78 5.12 9.03
C PRO A 62 -12.41 3.67 8.68
N VAL A 63 -13.39 2.77 8.75
CA VAL A 63 -13.22 1.37 8.32
C VAL A 63 -12.88 1.34 6.83
N PRO A 64 -11.73 0.78 6.42
CA PRO A 64 -11.38 0.69 5.02
C PRO A 64 -12.31 -0.28 4.29
N TYR A 65 -12.73 0.08 3.08
CA TYR A 65 -13.60 -0.77 2.27
C TYR A 65 -12.91 -2.10 1.89
N GLY A 66 -13.61 -3.22 2.13
CA GLY A 66 -13.13 -4.57 1.81
C GLY A 66 -11.95 -5.03 2.66
N MET A 67 -11.83 -4.50 3.88
CA MET A 67 -10.80 -4.92 4.83
C MET A 67 -11.41 -5.35 6.16
N VAL A 68 -10.73 -6.27 6.82
CA VAL A 68 -11.02 -6.75 8.17
C VAL A 68 -10.00 -6.20 9.15
N LEU A 69 -10.44 -5.83 10.34
CA LEU A 69 -9.54 -5.48 11.43
C LEU A 69 -9.01 -6.77 12.06
N VAL A 70 -7.71 -6.93 12.02
CA VAL A 70 -6.97 -7.95 12.77
C VAL A 70 -6.47 -7.30 14.05
N ASP A 71 -7.03 -7.70 15.18
CA ASP A 71 -6.66 -7.15 16.49
C ASP A 71 -5.22 -7.51 16.85
N ARG A 72 -4.57 -6.65 17.66
CA ARG A 72 -3.22 -6.92 18.16
C ARG A 72 -3.16 -8.20 18.97
N GLY A 73 -2.07 -8.91 18.87
CA GLY A 73 -1.88 -10.14 19.65
C GLY A 73 -0.46 -10.69 19.60
N ALA A 74 -0.29 -11.77 20.31
CA ALA A 74 0.96 -12.54 20.31
C ALA A 74 0.67 -14.00 19.91
N TYR A 75 1.60 -14.59 19.18
CA TYR A 75 1.47 -15.98 18.72
C TYR A 75 2.84 -16.63 18.57
N ALA A 76 2.83 -17.95 18.41
CA ALA A 76 4.02 -18.73 18.10
C ALA A 76 4.20 -18.80 16.57
N MET A 77 5.12 -17.99 16.03
CA MET A 77 5.44 -17.92 14.61
C MET A 77 6.36 -19.08 14.21
N GLY A 78 6.06 -19.70 13.07
CA GLY A 78 6.83 -20.83 12.54
C GLY A 78 6.19 -22.19 12.84
N PRO A 79 6.85 -23.31 12.49
CA PRO A 79 6.26 -24.65 12.58
C PRO A 79 5.81 -25.00 13.99
N ALA A 80 4.50 -25.22 14.13
CA ALA A 80 3.87 -25.61 15.40
C ALA A 80 3.98 -27.12 15.67
N THR A 81 4.11 -27.94 14.62
CA THR A 81 4.17 -29.40 14.66
C THR A 81 5.38 -29.93 13.92
N ASP A 82 5.88 -31.10 14.34
CA ASP A 82 6.85 -31.85 13.56
C ASP A 82 6.16 -32.53 12.38
N ASP A 83 6.77 -32.44 11.22
CA ASP A 83 6.35 -33.17 10.02
C ASP A 83 7.54 -33.99 9.50
N SER A 84 7.54 -35.29 9.81
CA SER A 84 8.62 -36.20 9.46
C SER A 84 8.66 -36.52 7.96
N VAL A 85 7.56 -36.40 7.25
CA VAL A 85 7.46 -36.69 5.81
C VAL A 85 8.23 -35.62 5.04
N TRP A 86 8.08 -34.38 5.43
CA TRP A 86 8.69 -33.22 4.75
C TRP A 86 9.90 -32.65 5.51
N GLY A 87 10.33 -33.32 6.61
CA GLY A 87 11.50 -32.91 7.38
C GLY A 87 11.34 -31.60 8.17
N VAL A 88 10.11 -31.13 8.36
CA VAL A 88 9.81 -29.93 9.14
C VAL A 88 9.91 -30.25 10.62
N LYS A 89 10.70 -29.47 11.37
CA LYS A 89 10.84 -29.58 12.83
C LYS A 89 10.11 -28.43 13.51
N LYS A 90 9.42 -28.76 14.59
CA LYS A 90 8.81 -27.76 15.48
C LYS A 90 9.88 -26.79 16.00
N ASN A 91 9.74 -25.53 15.66
CA ASN A 91 10.63 -24.47 16.11
C ASN A 91 9.89 -23.12 16.14
N PRO A 92 8.82 -22.98 16.93
CA PRO A 92 8.07 -21.74 17.00
C PRO A 92 8.84 -20.67 17.78
N ARG A 93 8.67 -19.42 17.36
CA ARG A 93 9.17 -18.23 18.03
C ARG A 93 7.99 -17.38 18.50
N GLY A 94 7.97 -16.97 19.78
CA GLY A 94 6.96 -16.03 20.26
C GLY A 94 7.17 -14.66 19.65
N VAL A 95 6.14 -14.13 18.99
CA VAL A 95 6.13 -12.78 18.42
C VAL A 95 4.85 -12.05 18.76
N SER A 96 4.92 -10.73 18.80
CA SER A 96 3.76 -9.84 19.01
C SER A 96 3.58 -8.96 17.80
N VAL A 97 2.33 -8.82 17.35
CA VAL A 97 1.94 -8.03 16.20
C VAL A 97 0.93 -6.98 16.65
N ASP A 98 1.09 -5.73 16.21
CA ASP A 98 0.11 -4.67 16.49
C ASP A 98 -1.13 -4.82 15.60
N ALA A 99 -2.18 -4.06 15.88
CA ALA A 99 -3.43 -4.14 15.13
C ALA A 99 -3.29 -3.52 13.73
N PHE A 100 -3.90 -4.16 12.75
CA PHE A 100 -3.89 -3.73 11.35
C PHE A 100 -5.16 -4.12 10.61
N TRP A 101 -5.47 -3.37 9.57
CA TRP A 101 -6.48 -3.72 8.59
C TRP A 101 -5.86 -4.59 7.51
N MET A 102 -6.52 -5.66 7.11
CA MET A 102 -6.09 -6.55 6.01
C MET A 102 -7.21 -6.73 5.00
N ASP A 103 -6.89 -6.74 3.72
CA ASP A 103 -7.86 -7.06 2.67
C ASP A 103 -8.49 -8.42 2.94
N GLU A 104 -9.83 -8.50 2.86
CA GLU A 104 -10.59 -9.75 3.08
C GLU A 104 -10.14 -10.85 2.14
N THR A 105 -9.80 -10.49 0.90
CA THR A 105 -9.39 -11.37 -0.19
C THR A 105 -8.09 -10.88 -0.82
N GLU A 106 -7.50 -11.67 -1.71
CA GLU A 106 -6.45 -11.18 -2.60
C GLU A 106 -6.96 -10.00 -3.46
N VAL A 107 -6.03 -9.19 -3.95
CA VAL A 107 -6.35 -8.13 -4.92
C VAL A 107 -6.82 -8.76 -6.22
N THR A 108 -8.03 -8.40 -6.65
CA THR A 108 -8.63 -8.94 -7.87
C THR A 108 -8.13 -8.24 -9.14
N ASN A 109 -8.28 -8.90 -10.29
CA ASN A 109 -8.04 -8.28 -11.60
C ASN A 109 -8.81 -6.97 -11.77
N SER A 110 -10.05 -6.91 -11.28
CA SER A 110 -10.88 -5.69 -11.34
C SER A 110 -10.27 -4.54 -10.55
N LYS A 111 -9.81 -4.78 -9.32
CA LYS A 111 -9.14 -3.79 -8.48
C LYS A 111 -7.83 -3.32 -9.12
N TYR A 112 -7.05 -4.25 -9.66
CA TYR A 112 -5.77 -3.93 -10.31
C TYR A 112 -5.97 -3.17 -11.64
N LYS A 113 -6.99 -3.51 -12.42
CA LYS A 113 -7.37 -2.74 -13.64
C LYS A 113 -7.69 -1.28 -13.33
N GLN A 114 -8.28 -0.98 -12.18
CA GLN A 114 -8.52 0.40 -11.76
C GLN A 114 -7.21 1.18 -11.64
N PHE A 115 -6.15 0.57 -11.11
CA PHE A 115 -4.82 1.15 -11.06
C PHE A 115 -4.24 1.37 -12.48
N VAL A 116 -4.30 0.34 -13.32
CA VAL A 116 -3.82 0.42 -14.71
C VAL A 116 -4.52 1.53 -15.49
N PHE A 117 -5.84 1.63 -15.38
CA PHE A 117 -6.60 2.68 -16.06
C PHE A 117 -6.32 4.07 -15.49
N TRP A 118 -6.10 4.17 -14.19
CA TRP A 118 -5.71 5.44 -13.58
C TRP A 118 -4.34 5.92 -14.10
N VAL A 119 -3.36 5.04 -14.21
CA VAL A 119 -2.03 5.36 -14.77
C VAL A 119 -2.14 5.73 -16.25
N ARG A 120 -2.89 4.96 -17.04
CA ARG A 120 -3.21 5.31 -18.44
C ARG A 120 -3.77 6.73 -18.55
N ASP A 121 -4.77 7.04 -17.74
CA ASP A 121 -5.43 8.34 -17.76
C ASP A 121 -4.52 9.48 -17.28
N SER A 122 -3.56 9.18 -16.39
CA SER A 122 -2.53 10.13 -15.99
C SER A 122 -1.61 10.47 -17.16
N ILE A 123 -1.11 9.45 -17.86
CA ILE A 123 -0.20 9.60 -19.00
C ILE A 123 -0.90 10.38 -20.13
N ILE A 124 -2.16 10.04 -20.42
CA ILE A 124 -2.94 10.78 -21.43
C ILE A 124 -3.07 12.26 -21.04
N ARG A 125 -3.35 12.59 -19.78
CA ARG A 125 -3.44 13.98 -19.33
C ARG A 125 -2.11 14.73 -19.41
N GLU A 126 -1.00 14.07 -19.07
CA GLU A 126 0.34 14.63 -19.25
C GLU A 126 0.59 14.99 -20.70
N ARG A 127 0.29 14.06 -21.63
CA ARG A 127 0.45 14.28 -23.08
C ARG A 127 -0.50 15.34 -23.63
N LEU A 128 -1.75 15.37 -23.20
CA LEU A 128 -2.71 16.42 -23.60
C LEU A 128 -2.26 17.83 -23.17
N ALA A 129 -1.50 17.94 -22.09
CA ALA A 129 -0.94 19.20 -21.65
C ALA A 129 0.45 19.50 -22.27
N ASP A 130 1.03 18.57 -22.99
CA ASP A 130 2.34 18.72 -23.63
C ASP A 130 2.19 19.52 -24.95
N PRO A 131 3.03 20.57 -25.18
CA PRO A 131 3.05 21.31 -26.42
C PRO A 131 3.22 20.45 -27.68
N ALA A 132 3.89 19.30 -27.60
CA ALA A 132 4.03 18.34 -28.71
C ALA A 132 2.69 17.75 -29.19
N TYR A 133 1.65 17.82 -28.34
CA TYR A 133 0.30 17.35 -28.60
C TYR A 133 -0.74 18.49 -28.54
N GLY A 134 -0.34 19.71 -28.87
CA GLY A 134 -1.23 20.88 -28.92
C GLY A 134 -1.34 21.68 -27.61
N GLY A 135 -0.71 21.24 -26.52
CA GLY A 135 -0.48 22.05 -25.32
C GLY A 135 -1.74 22.53 -24.59
N ASN A 136 -2.70 21.66 -24.32
CA ASN A 136 -3.93 22.06 -23.62
C ASN A 136 -3.67 22.20 -22.10
N GLU A 137 -3.31 23.42 -21.66
CA GLU A 137 -3.00 23.75 -20.27
C GLU A 137 -4.12 23.42 -19.28
N ALA A 138 -5.38 23.27 -19.74
CA ALA A 138 -6.49 22.89 -18.86
C ALA A 138 -6.33 21.50 -18.20
N PHE A 139 -5.39 20.65 -18.67
CA PHE A 139 -5.07 19.35 -18.07
C PHE A 139 -4.03 19.40 -16.95
N LYS A 140 -3.38 20.58 -16.75
CA LYS A 140 -2.49 20.85 -15.61
C LYS A 140 -3.03 22.01 -14.77
N ILE A 141 -2.71 22.01 -13.51
CA ILE A 141 -2.96 23.12 -12.58
C ILE A 141 -1.59 23.62 -12.15
N GLU A 142 -1.25 24.84 -12.51
CA GLU A 142 0.04 25.48 -12.26
C GLU A 142 -0.06 26.64 -11.29
N GLU A 143 -1.28 27.09 -10.98
CA GLU A 143 -1.58 28.17 -10.04
C GLU A 143 -2.56 27.69 -8.97
N ASP A 144 -2.45 28.28 -7.78
CA ASP A 144 -3.44 28.09 -6.71
C ASP A 144 -4.70 28.94 -6.97
N ARG A 145 -5.66 28.91 -6.05
CA ARG A 145 -6.90 29.71 -6.16
C ARG A 145 -6.67 31.20 -6.04
N GLU A 146 -5.50 31.62 -5.61
CA GLU A 146 -5.10 33.00 -5.41
C GLU A 146 -4.20 33.51 -6.55
N GLY A 147 -3.89 32.64 -7.55
CA GLY A 147 -3.06 32.97 -8.71
C GLY A 147 -1.55 32.86 -8.44
N ASN A 148 -1.13 32.26 -7.33
CA ASN A 148 0.28 32.05 -7.07
C ASN A 148 0.77 30.79 -7.78
N PRO A 149 1.98 30.81 -8.36
CA PRO A 149 2.54 29.64 -9.03
C PRO A 149 2.81 28.51 -8.04
N ILE A 150 2.36 27.33 -8.38
CA ILE A 150 2.57 26.10 -7.61
C ILE A 150 3.27 25.06 -8.46
N LYS A 151 3.81 24.02 -7.81
CA LYS A 151 4.31 22.88 -8.58
C LYS A 151 3.17 22.27 -9.40
N PRO A 152 3.31 22.18 -10.74
CA PRO A 152 2.26 21.64 -11.62
C PRO A 152 1.78 20.25 -11.19
N TYR A 153 0.47 20.04 -11.23
CA TYR A 153 -0.14 18.72 -11.04
C TYR A 153 -1.32 18.53 -12.00
N LEU A 154 -1.66 17.26 -12.28
CA LEU A 154 -2.70 16.91 -13.24
C LEU A 154 -4.09 17.32 -12.76
N ASN A 155 -4.85 17.95 -13.66
CA ASN A 155 -6.24 18.30 -13.43
C ASN A 155 -7.17 17.12 -13.73
N TRP A 156 -7.58 16.42 -12.69
CA TRP A 156 -8.51 15.29 -12.79
C TRP A 156 -9.97 15.71 -13.01
N ASN A 157 -10.32 16.96 -12.76
CA ASN A 157 -11.67 17.48 -13.01
C ASN A 157 -11.94 17.71 -14.51
N LYS A 158 -10.87 17.85 -15.32
CA LYS A 158 -10.99 17.95 -16.76
C LYS A 158 -11.19 16.55 -17.35
N ALA A 159 -12.30 16.34 -18.05
CA ALA A 159 -12.56 15.07 -18.72
C ALA A 159 -11.67 14.89 -19.96
N ILE A 160 -11.15 13.67 -20.17
CA ILE A 160 -10.43 13.30 -21.39
C ILE A 160 -11.44 13.24 -22.55
N PRO A 161 -11.15 13.85 -23.70
CA PRO A 161 -12.09 13.93 -24.85
C PRO A 161 -12.09 12.61 -25.66
N TRP A 162 -12.61 11.54 -25.10
CA TRP A 162 -12.62 10.21 -25.73
C TRP A 162 -13.37 10.13 -27.08
N ARG A 163 -14.36 10.99 -27.31
CA ARG A 163 -15.23 10.92 -28.50
C ARG A 163 -15.08 12.09 -29.48
N ASN A 164 -14.76 13.26 -28.96
CA ASN A 164 -14.72 14.51 -29.73
C ASN A 164 -13.32 15.14 -29.66
N ALA A 165 -12.27 14.32 -29.66
CA ALA A 165 -10.90 14.77 -29.67
C ALA A 165 -10.55 15.38 -31.05
N ASN A 166 -9.81 16.48 -31.04
CA ASN A 166 -9.15 16.99 -32.24
C ASN A 166 -7.96 16.08 -32.63
N GLU A 167 -7.29 16.36 -33.73
CA GLU A 167 -6.20 15.52 -34.24
C GLU A 167 -5.02 15.38 -33.23
N ASP A 168 -4.66 16.47 -32.56
CA ASP A 168 -3.59 16.47 -31.57
C ASP A 168 -4.00 15.71 -30.31
N GLU A 169 -5.19 15.95 -29.80
CA GLU A 169 -5.75 15.21 -28.66
C GLU A 169 -5.90 13.72 -28.97
N GLN A 170 -6.28 13.37 -30.21
CA GLN A 170 -6.38 11.98 -30.64
C GLN A 170 -4.98 11.32 -30.66
N ARG A 171 -3.95 12.01 -31.16
CA ARG A 171 -2.57 11.52 -31.11
C ARG A 171 -2.12 11.28 -29.65
N ALA A 172 -2.43 12.21 -28.74
CA ALA A 172 -2.13 12.05 -27.32
C ALA A 172 -2.82 10.80 -26.71
N ILE A 173 -4.08 10.59 -27.04
CA ILE A 173 -4.86 9.42 -26.58
C ILE A 173 -4.31 8.13 -27.19
N GLU A 174 -4.07 8.09 -28.50
CA GLU A 174 -3.60 6.88 -29.19
C GLU A 174 -2.18 6.48 -28.80
N SER A 175 -1.38 7.39 -28.29
CA SER A 175 0.01 7.13 -27.91
C SER A 175 0.21 6.12 -26.78
N VAL A 176 -0.85 5.81 -25.99
CA VAL A 176 -0.84 4.75 -24.96
C VAL A 176 -1.41 3.42 -25.45
N TYR A 177 -1.75 3.35 -26.74
CA TYR A 177 -2.31 2.15 -27.36
C TYR A 177 -1.41 1.68 -28.48
N ARG A 178 -1.46 0.37 -28.74
CA ARG A 178 -0.84 -0.26 -29.90
C ARG A 178 -1.86 -1.11 -30.63
N THR A 179 -1.62 -1.33 -31.91
CA THR A 179 -2.39 -2.32 -32.68
C THR A 179 -1.69 -3.68 -32.52
N ASN A 180 -2.42 -4.65 -32.01
CA ASN A 180 -1.92 -6.02 -31.91
C ASN A 180 -1.65 -6.56 -33.31
N PRO A 181 -0.44 -6.99 -33.65
CA PRO A 181 -0.06 -7.41 -35.00
C PRO A 181 -0.77 -8.69 -35.44
N ILE A 182 -1.27 -9.51 -34.51
CA ILE A 182 -1.92 -10.79 -34.80
C ILE A 182 -3.43 -10.60 -34.96
N THR A 183 -4.06 -9.87 -34.02
CA THR A 183 -5.52 -9.71 -33.98
C THR A 183 -6.03 -8.47 -34.70
N GLY A 184 -5.16 -7.52 -35.04
CA GLY A 184 -5.51 -6.20 -35.58
C GLY A 184 -6.29 -5.33 -34.60
N ARG A 185 -6.45 -5.75 -33.34
CA ARG A 185 -7.21 -5.00 -32.32
C ARG A 185 -6.34 -3.95 -31.64
N ARG A 186 -6.98 -2.87 -31.28
CA ARG A 186 -6.39 -1.82 -30.44
C ARG A 186 -6.31 -2.30 -28.99
N GLU A 187 -5.12 -2.32 -28.43
CA GLU A 187 -4.83 -2.76 -27.06
C GLU A 187 -3.98 -1.70 -26.36
N LEU A 188 -4.04 -1.66 -25.03
CA LEU A 188 -3.10 -0.87 -24.25
C LEU A 188 -1.67 -1.33 -24.55
N ASP A 189 -0.76 -0.37 -24.71
CA ASP A 189 0.66 -0.67 -24.84
C ASP A 189 1.27 -0.83 -23.44
N PRO A 190 1.64 -2.06 -23.04
CA PRO A 190 2.22 -2.30 -21.71
C PRO A 190 3.47 -1.46 -21.44
N THR A 191 4.28 -1.18 -22.47
CA THR A 191 5.56 -0.47 -22.32
C THR A 191 5.38 0.98 -21.90
N GLN A 192 4.22 1.58 -22.16
CA GLN A 192 3.91 2.95 -21.80
C GLN A 192 3.42 3.13 -20.36
N LEU A 193 3.01 2.03 -19.70
CA LEU A 193 2.32 2.08 -18.42
C LEU A 193 3.31 2.12 -17.24
N ASN A 194 4.06 3.20 -17.15
CA ASN A 194 5.03 3.44 -16.10
C ASN A 194 4.43 4.34 -14.99
N TYR A 195 4.46 3.86 -13.76
CA TYR A 195 3.98 4.59 -12.59
C TYR A 195 5.14 5.07 -11.74
N ARG A 196 5.20 6.37 -11.49
CA ARG A 196 6.20 7.01 -10.63
C ARG A 196 5.60 7.32 -9.26
N TYR A 197 6.31 6.92 -8.20
CA TYR A 197 5.97 7.25 -6.83
C TYR A 197 7.20 7.52 -5.98
N GLU A 198 7.00 8.16 -4.83
CA GLU A 198 8.06 8.53 -3.90
C GLU A 198 7.75 7.94 -2.52
N ILE A 199 8.78 7.36 -1.87
CA ILE A 199 8.68 6.83 -0.51
C ILE A 199 9.66 7.55 0.40
N PHE A 200 9.18 8.04 1.54
CA PHE A 200 10.04 8.65 2.55
C PHE A 200 10.82 7.59 3.31
N ASN A 201 12.14 7.71 3.31
CA ASN A 201 13.05 6.79 4.01
C ASN A 201 13.14 7.16 5.50
N HIS A 202 12.17 6.70 6.29
CA HIS A 202 12.13 6.92 7.74
C HIS A 202 13.36 6.37 8.46
N THR A 203 13.93 5.26 8.01
CA THR A 203 15.11 4.65 8.60
C THR A 203 16.33 5.57 8.46
N ALA A 204 16.55 6.12 7.28
CA ALA A 204 17.62 7.08 7.07
C ALA A 204 17.37 8.39 7.84
N ALA A 205 16.14 8.89 7.84
CA ALA A 205 15.78 10.12 8.55
C ALA A 205 15.94 9.99 10.08
N ALA A 206 15.67 8.80 10.64
CA ALA A 206 15.81 8.54 12.07
C ALA A 206 17.26 8.44 12.55
N GLN A 207 18.23 8.25 11.66
CA GLN A 207 19.64 8.15 12.05
C GLN A 207 20.13 9.46 12.65
N ARG A 208 20.85 9.38 13.78
CA ARG A 208 21.38 10.54 14.51
C ARG A 208 22.26 11.45 13.64
N LYS A 209 23.12 10.84 12.79
CA LYS A 209 24.01 11.56 11.86
C LYS A 209 23.27 12.40 10.82
N ASN A 210 22.03 12.04 10.52
CA ASN A 210 21.23 12.68 9.47
C ASN A 210 20.28 13.77 10.01
N ARG A 211 20.38 14.11 11.28
CA ARG A 211 19.59 15.22 11.85
C ARG A 211 20.08 16.54 11.28
N LEU A 212 19.17 17.31 10.70
CA LEU A 212 19.46 18.62 10.10
C LEU A 212 19.75 19.69 11.16
N ASP A 213 19.13 19.59 12.35
CA ASP A 213 19.31 20.53 13.44
C ASP A 213 20.63 20.26 14.19
N PRO A 214 21.64 21.15 14.09
CA PRO A 214 22.93 20.98 14.76
C PRO A 214 22.80 20.88 16.29
N THR A 215 21.86 21.61 16.91
CA THR A 215 21.67 21.60 18.37
C THR A 215 21.19 20.26 18.88
N ARG A 216 20.40 19.54 18.06
CA ARG A 216 20.00 18.17 18.37
C ARG A 216 21.10 17.14 18.20
N ARG A 217 22.13 17.47 17.43
CA ARG A 217 23.35 16.62 17.30
C ARG A 217 24.24 16.73 18.52
N GLU A 218 24.33 17.93 19.13
CA GLU A 218 25.16 18.15 20.32
C GLU A 218 24.76 17.29 21.52
N TYR A 219 23.51 16.91 21.65
CA TYR A 219 23.05 15.98 22.70
C TYR A 219 23.51 14.53 22.51
N ASN A 220 24.18 14.22 21.42
CA ASN A 220 24.74 12.89 21.15
C ASN A 220 26.24 12.95 21.19
N THR A 221 26.83 12.68 22.33
CA THR A 221 28.27 12.70 22.59
C THR A 221 29.10 11.79 21.66
N ASP A 222 28.44 10.81 21.01
CA ASP A 222 29.10 9.82 20.15
C ASP A 222 29.24 10.28 18.69
N ILE A 223 28.64 11.43 18.32
CA ILE A 223 28.70 11.96 16.97
C ILE A 223 29.27 13.37 17.01
N PRO A 224 30.48 13.58 16.44
CA PRO A 224 31.07 14.93 16.37
C PRO A 224 30.16 15.84 15.56
N VAL A 225 29.90 17.05 16.08
CA VAL A 225 29.24 18.11 15.34
C VAL A 225 30.21 18.59 14.27
N SER A 226 29.79 18.51 13.02
CA SER A 226 30.51 19.02 11.86
C SER A 226 29.75 20.18 11.26
N ASP A 227 30.46 21.22 10.83
CA ASP A 227 29.89 22.33 10.07
C ASP A 227 29.45 21.88 8.66
N GLU A 228 29.94 20.74 8.19
CA GLU A 228 29.54 20.14 6.94
C GLU A 228 28.21 19.39 7.10
N LEU A 229 27.34 19.55 6.11
CA LEU A 229 26.09 18.80 6.05
C LEU A 229 26.36 17.30 5.90
N PRO A 230 25.61 16.45 6.61
CA PRO A 230 25.74 15.01 6.41
C PRO A 230 25.42 14.63 4.97
N VAL A 231 26.10 13.61 4.47
CA VAL A 231 25.89 13.06 3.14
C VAL A 231 24.90 11.91 3.22
N ILE A 232 23.89 11.91 2.34
CA ILE A 232 22.89 10.84 2.25
C ILE A 232 22.92 10.20 0.86
N SER A 233 22.76 8.88 0.84
CA SER A 233 22.49 8.13 -0.38
C SER A 233 21.00 7.86 -0.47
N LYS A 234 20.42 8.16 -1.64
CA LYS A 234 19.00 7.90 -1.91
C LYS A 234 18.83 7.23 -3.26
N ASP A 235 17.87 6.34 -3.33
CA ASP A 235 17.50 5.69 -4.58
C ASP A 235 16.63 6.62 -5.42
N THR A 236 16.97 6.72 -6.69
CA THR A 236 16.21 7.50 -7.66
C THR A 236 15.99 6.70 -8.93
N ALA A 237 14.90 6.98 -9.61
CA ALA A 237 14.59 6.40 -10.91
C ALA A 237 14.12 7.48 -11.87
N TYR A 238 14.51 7.35 -13.14
CA TYR A 238 14.04 8.20 -14.23
C TYR A 238 13.83 7.38 -15.51
N LEU A 239 13.07 7.93 -16.44
CA LEU A 239 12.91 7.38 -17.78
C LEU A 239 13.91 8.02 -18.72
N THR A 240 14.59 7.22 -19.54
CA THR A 240 15.39 7.71 -20.65
C THR A 240 14.50 8.22 -21.78
N ASP A 241 15.08 8.88 -22.77
CA ASP A 241 14.35 9.34 -23.97
C ASP A 241 13.77 8.15 -24.76
N GLU A 242 14.41 6.97 -24.67
CA GLU A 242 13.95 5.72 -25.25
C GLU A 242 12.83 5.02 -24.45
N GLY A 243 12.50 5.57 -23.26
CA GLY A 243 11.48 5.04 -22.37
C GLY A 243 11.94 3.91 -21.45
N GLU A 244 13.25 3.69 -21.33
CA GLU A 244 13.82 2.72 -20.40
C GLU A 244 13.85 3.26 -18.96
N ILE A 245 13.56 2.40 -17.98
CA ILE A 245 13.63 2.76 -16.57
C ILE A 245 15.07 2.59 -16.08
N VAL A 246 15.71 3.70 -15.74
CA VAL A 246 17.03 3.69 -15.09
C VAL A 246 16.84 3.93 -13.60
N ARG A 247 17.48 3.08 -12.79
CA ARG A 247 17.53 3.22 -11.33
C ARG A 247 18.98 3.42 -10.92
N GLU A 248 19.21 4.39 -10.05
CA GLU A 248 20.54 4.67 -9.52
C GLU A 248 20.46 5.14 -8.07
N THR A 249 21.53 4.92 -7.32
CA THR A 249 21.71 5.46 -5.98
C THR A 249 22.55 6.74 -6.06
N VAL A 250 21.92 7.89 -5.80
CA VAL A 250 22.57 9.21 -5.84
C VAL A 250 23.00 9.59 -4.43
N THR A 251 24.25 9.98 -4.28
CA THR A 251 24.83 10.47 -3.02
C THR A 251 24.99 11.98 -3.09
N ARG A 252 24.43 12.70 -2.10
CA ARG A 252 24.46 14.18 -2.05
C ARG A 252 24.42 14.71 -0.62
N PRO A 253 24.81 15.98 -0.37
CA PRO A 253 24.62 16.63 0.91
C PRO A 253 23.13 16.69 1.30
N LEU A 254 22.85 16.45 2.58
CA LEU A 254 21.49 16.52 3.14
C LEU A 254 21.12 17.97 3.41
N THR A 255 20.21 18.52 2.60
CA THR A 255 19.79 19.92 2.67
C THR A 255 18.38 20.09 3.23
N GLY A 256 17.54 19.06 3.16
CA GLY A 256 16.16 19.10 3.60
C GLY A 256 15.49 17.74 3.63
N ASP A 257 14.24 17.70 4.11
CA ASP A 257 13.45 16.47 4.24
C ASP A 257 13.23 15.75 2.89
N TYR A 258 13.30 16.50 1.79
CA TYR A 258 13.17 15.92 0.45
C TYR A 258 14.32 14.99 0.05
N ASP A 259 15.44 15.09 0.74
CA ASP A 259 16.58 14.22 0.48
C ASP A 259 16.36 12.79 0.99
N PHE A 260 15.35 12.60 1.85
CA PHE A 260 14.91 11.28 2.30
C PHE A 260 13.84 10.62 1.40
N LEU A 261 13.45 11.27 0.29
CA LEU A 261 12.47 10.69 -0.64
C LEU A 261 13.19 9.82 -1.68
N ASN A 262 13.04 8.51 -1.58
CA ASN A 262 13.40 7.58 -2.64
C ASN A 262 12.35 7.64 -3.75
N THR A 263 12.79 7.66 -5.01
CA THR A 263 11.92 7.71 -6.18
C THR A 263 11.95 6.38 -6.91
N TYR A 264 10.77 5.85 -7.18
CA TYR A 264 10.58 4.60 -7.91
C TYR A 264 9.77 4.84 -9.18
N ILE A 265 10.14 4.17 -10.26
CA ILE A 265 9.35 4.06 -11.48
C ILE A 265 9.21 2.57 -11.77
N VAL A 266 7.96 2.13 -11.94
CA VAL A 266 7.62 0.73 -12.16
C VAL A 266 6.67 0.62 -13.34
N ASN A 267 6.97 -0.24 -14.30
CA ASN A 267 5.99 -0.65 -15.29
C ASN A 267 4.95 -1.52 -14.59
N ILE A 268 3.67 -1.14 -14.70
CA ILE A 268 2.62 -1.71 -13.86
C ILE A 268 1.76 -2.75 -14.56
N TYR A 269 1.99 -3.02 -15.84
CA TYR A 269 1.17 -4.01 -16.55
C TYR A 269 1.58 -5.43 -16.14
N PRO A 270 0.63 -6.30 -15.72
CA PRO A 270 0.96 -7.68 -15.35
C PRO A 270 1.57 -8.43 -16.53
N ASP A 271 2.54 -9.29 -16.26
CA ASP A 271 3.06 -10.20 -17.30
C ASP A 271 2.05 -11.31 -17.59
N THR A 272 1.36 -11.15 -18.68
CA THR A 272 0.39 -12.17 -19.14
C THR A 272 1.05 -13.40 -19.75
N THR A 273 2.35 -13.34 -20.09
CA THR A 273 3.10 -14.48 -20.65
C THR A 273 3.51 -15.48 -19.57
N ALA A 274 3.42 -15.10 -18.28
CA ALA A 274 3.71 -15.99 -17.16
C ALA A 274 2.93 -17.31 -17.21
N TRP A 275 1.72 -17.31 -17.78
CA TRP A 275 0.92 -18.53 -17.97
C TRP A 275 1.58 -19.59 -18.86
N ILE A 276 2.39 -19.17 -19.83
CA ILE A 276 3.17 -20.08 -20.69
C ILE A 276 4.52 -20.36 -20.05
N ASN A 277 5.19 -19.31 -19.54
CA ASN A 277 6.55 -19.42 -19.01
C ASN A 277 6.64 -20.34 -17.78
N ASP A 278 5.59 -20.36 -16.93
CA ASP A 278 5.58 -21.20 -15.72
C ASP A 278 5.20 -22.65 -15.99
N PHE A 279 4.55 -22.93 -17.14
CA PHE A 279 4.04 -24.26 -17.48
C PHE A 279 4.33 -24.59 -18.93
N ASP A 280 5.56 -24.99 -19.23
CA ASP A 280 5.97 -25.44 -20.53
C ASP A 280 5.10 -26.63 -20.99
N ASN A 281 4.70 -26.60 -22.26
CA ASN A 281 3.88 -27.65 -22.89
C ASN A 281 2.44 -27.80 -22.36
N ALA A 282 1.94 -26.85 -21.56
CA ALA A 282 0.53 -26.76 -21.20
C ALA A 282 -0.22 -25.83 -22.17
N TYR A 283 -1.50 -26.16 -22.44
CA TYR A 283 -2.35 -25.33 -23.31
C TYR A 283 -2.90 -24.13 -22.53
N ASN A 284 -2.00 -23.18 -22.17
CA ASN A 284 -2.33 -22.00 -21.38
C ASN A 284 -2.39 -20.71 -22.21
N GLU A 285 -2.21 -20.78 -23.53
CA GLU A 285 -2.30 -19.63 -24.43
C GLU A 285 -3.59 -18.79 -24.26
N PRO A 286 -4.78 -19.37 -24.04
CA PRO A 286 -5.99 -18.57 -23.80
C PRO A 286 -5.86 -17.65 -22.58
N TYR A 287 -5.18 -18.09 -21.51
CA TYR A 287 -5.02 -17.30 -20.29
C TYR A 287 -4.09 -16.11 -20.50
N THR A 288 -3.05 -16.23 -21.35
CA THR A 288 -2.18 -15.08 -21.69
C THR A 288 -2.96 -13.93 -22.31
N ARG A 289 -4.01 -14.23 -23.05
CA ARG A 289 -4.84 -13.22 -23.74
C ARG A 289 -6.02 -12.74 -22.92
N MET A 290 -6.60 -13.59 -22.07
CA MET A 290 -7.91 -13.33 -21.47
C MET A 290 -7.86 -13.15 -19.97
N TYR A 291 -6.96 -13.78 -19.24
CA TYR A 291 -7.02 -13.81 -17.78
C TYR A 291 -7.03 -12.41 -17.15
N PHE A 292 -6.15 -11.52 -17.60
CA PHE A 292 -6.18 -10.14 -17.10
C PHE A 292 -7.19 -9.26 -17.82
N SER A 293 -7.38 -9.40 -19.12
CA SER A 293 -8.16 -8.45 -19.92
C SER A 293 -9.67 -8.71 -19.88
N HIS A 294 -10.11 -9.97 -19.90
CA HIS A 294 -11.52 -10.33 -20.06
C HIS A 294 -12.32 -10.15 -18.76
N ALA A 295 -13.56 -9.66 -18.89
CA ALA A 295 -14.45 -9.38 -17.76
C ALA A 295 -14.81 -10.63 -16.94
N GLY A 296 -14.81 -11.81 -17.54
CA GLY A 296 -15.07 -13.08 -16.85
C GLY A 296 -14.08 -13.43 -15.73
N TYR A 297 -12.90 -12.80 -15.74
CA TYR A 297 -11.87 -12.97 -14.72
C TYR A 297 -11.74 -11.77 -13.78
N ASN A 298 -12.72 -10.85 -13.76
CA ASN A 298 -12.65 -9.65 -12.92
C ASN A 298 -12.52 -9.96 -11.43
N ASP A 299 -13.21 -10.99 -10.97
CA ASP A 299 -13.25 -11.39 -9.54
C ASP A 299 -12.17 -12.44 -9.19
N TYR A 300 -11.31 -12.78 -10.12
CA TYR A 300 -10.15 -13.65 -9.89
C TYR A 300 -8.97 -12.83 -9.37
N PRO A 301 -8.05 -13.44 -8.59
CA PRO A 301 -6.86 -12.75 -8.10
C PRO A 301 -5.99 -12.27 -9.25
N VAL A 302 -5.37 -11.11 -9.12
CA VAL A 302 -4.36 -10.67 -10.07
C VAL A 302 -3.10 -11.50 -9.91
N VAL A 303 -2.56 -11.99 -11.01
CA VAL A 303 -1.30 -12.75 -11.10
C VAL A 303 -0.41 -12.19 -12.19
N GLY A 304 0.82 -12.68 -12.31
CA GLY A 304 1.79 -12.11 -13.22
C GLY A 304 2.27 -10.73 -12.76
N VAL A 305 2.26 -10.49 -11.46
CA VAL A 305 2.70 -9.23 -10.83
C VAL A 305 3.93 -9.45 -9.97
N SER A 306 4.92 -8.60 -10.16
CA SER A 306 6.14 -8.60 -9.34
C SER A 306 5.88 -7.97 -7.95
N TRP A 307 6.81 -8.19 -7.02
CA TRP A 307 6.79 -7.53 -5.71
C TRP A 307 6.80 -6.00 -5.83
N GLU A 308 7.56 -5.47 -6.80
CA GLU A 308 7.63 -4.04 -7.06
C GLU A 308 6.30 -3.48 -7.56
N GLN A 309 5.61 -4.21 -8.44
CA GLN A 309 4.28 -3.85 -8.92
C GLN A 309 3.22 -3.89 -7.82
N ALA A 310 3.30 -4.87 -6.92
CA ALA A 310 2.42 -4.96 -5.76
C ALA A 310 2.60 -3.77 -4.80
N ASN A 311 3.85 -3.35 -4.55
CA ASN A 311 4.13 -2.13 -3.77
C ASN A 311 3.67 -0.87 -4.49
N ALA A 312 3.85 -0.77 -5.80
CA ALA A 312 3.35 0.34 -6.60
C ALA A 312 1.83 0.48 -6.50
N PHE A 313 1.09 -0.64 -6.55
CA PHE A 313 -0.35 -0.67 -6.34
C PHE A 313 -0.73 -0.15 -4.93
N ALA A 314 -0.07 -0.61 -3.88
CA ALA A 314 -0.33 -0.19 -2.51
C ALA A 314 -0.11 1.33 -2.31
N ASN A 315 0.97 1.87 -2.90
CA ASN A 315 1.24 3.31 -2.90
C ASN A 315 0.17 4.08 -3.67
N TRP A 316 -0.19 3.63 -4.88
CA TRP A 316 -1.26 4.24 -5.65
C TRP A 316 -2.59 4.24 -4.89
N ARG A 317 -2.97 3.12 -4.26
CA ARG A 317 -4.20 2.99 -3.46
C ARG A 317 -4.23 4.00 -2.31
N THR A 318 -3.08 4.23 -1.67
CA THR A 318 -2.91 5.25 -0.62
C THR A 318 -3.16 6.66 -1.17
N ASP A 319 -2.54 7.01 -2.27
CA ASP A 319 -2.67 8.33 -2.89
C ASP A 319 -4.09 8.54 -3.46
N TYR A 320 -4.68 7.49 -4.01
CA TYR A 320 -6.05 7.52 -4.53
C TYR A 320 -7.05 7.81 -3.39
N LEU A 321 -6.89 7.15 -2.24
CA LEU A 321 -7.73 7.41 -1.07
C LEU A 321 -7.50 8.82 -0.50
N LYS A 322 -6.25 9.25 -0.32
CA LYS A 322 -5.92 10.60 0.18
C LYS A 322 -6.52 11.71 -0.67
N ARG A 323 -6.54 11.54 -1.99
CA ARG A 323 -7.19 12.48 -2.92
C ARG A 323 -8.70 12.55 -2.73
N SER A 324 -9.36 11.42 -2.48
CA SER A 324 -10.80 11.36 -2.27
C SER A 324 -11.23 12.01 -0.95
N LEU A 325 -10.38 11.98 0.08
CA LEU A 325 -10.63 12.60 1.38
C LEU A 325 -10.42 14.13 1.39
N GLY A 326 -9.76 14.67 0.38
CA GLY A 326 -9.49 16.11 0.27
C GLY A 326 -8.35 16.59 1.17
N ARG A 327 -8.09 17.91 1.15
CA ARG A 327 -6.97 18.54 1.88
C ARG A 327 -7.15 18.52 3.41
N ASP A 328 -8.38 18.57 3.87
CA ASP A 328 -8.74 18.57 5.29
C ASP A 328 -9.07 17.14 5.80
N GLY A 329 -8.65 16.14 5.02
CA GLY A 329 -8.93 14.74 5.28
C GLY A 329 -8.26 14.23 6.56
N VAL A 330 -8.88 13.20 7.13
CA VAL A 330 -8.33 12.47 8.28
C VAL A 330 -6.98 11.84 7.89
N TYR A 331 -5.99 11.93 8.78
CA TYR A 331 -4.73 11.19 8.61
C TYR A 331 -5.01 9.69 8.50
N ILE A 332 -4.43 9.06 7.49
CA ILE A 332 -4.47 7.62 7.29
C ILE A 332 -3.04 7.10 7.08
N GLU A 333 -2.77 5.95 7.66
CA GLU A 333 -1.55 5.21 7.37
C GLU A 333 -1.56 4.68 5.92
N PRO A 334 -0.40 4.58 5.27
CA PRO A 334 -0.32 4.06 3.91
C PRO A 334 -0.69 2.58 3.84
N TYR A 335 -1.33 2.19 2.73
CA TYR A 335 -1.42 0.79 2.35
C TYR A 335 -0.04 0.24 2.00
N ARG A 336 0.20 -1.00 2.33
CA ARG A 336 1.45 -1.73 2.11
C ARG A 336 1.20 -3.23 1.97
N LEU A 337 2.20 -3.98 1.57
CA LEU A 337 2.18 -5.42 1.72
C LEU A 337 2.25 -5.81 3.21
N PRO A 338 1.65 -6.93 3.62
CA PRO A 338 1.82 -7.46 4.98
C PRO A 338 3.27 -7.86 5.22
N THR A 339 3.74 -7.72 6.45
CA THR A 339 4.95 -8.41 6.88
C THR A 339 4.67 -9.91 6.92
N GLU A 340 5.72 -10.73 6.88
CA GLU A 340 5.57 -12.17 7.05
C GLU A 340 4.83 -12.53 8.34
N ALA A 341 5.16 -11.84 9.44
CA ALA A 341 4.54 -12.08 10.74
C ALA A 341 3.07 -11.68 10.78
N GLU A 342 2.69 -10.54 10.19
CA GLU A 342 1.30 -10.14 10.06
C GLU A 342 0.51 -11.13 9.24
N TRP A 343 1.08 -11.59 8.12
CA TRP A 343 0.44 -12.55 7.24
C TRP A 343 0.16 -13.89 7.95
N GLU A 344 1.20 -14.46 8.63
CA GLU A 344 1.05 -15.73 9.35
C GLU A 344 0.09 -15.62 10.54
N TYR A 345 0.14 -14.50 11.30
CA TYR A 345 -0.79 -14.23 12.38
C TYR A 345 -2.23 -14.19 11.88
N ALA A 346 -2.46 -13.48 10.77
CA ALA A 346 -3.76 -13.38 10.13
C ALA A 346 -4.28 -14.72 9.59
N ALA A 347 -3.40 -15.52 8.98
CA ALA A 347 -3.74 -16.84 8.46
C ALA A 347 -4.15 -17.82 9.58
N ARG A 348 -3.41 -17.82 10.70
CA ARG A 348 -3.72 -18.67 11.86
C ARG A 348 -5.00 -18.28 12.58
N ALA A 349 -5.40 -17.02 12.51
CA ALA A 349 -6.66 -16.50 13.06
C ALA A 349 -6.97 -16.95 14.50
N GLY A 350 -5.93 -16.95 15.37
CA GLY A 350 -6.02 -17.39 16.77
C GLY A 350 -5.80 -18.89 16.99
N ASN A 351 -5.67 -19.70 15.94
CA ASN A 351 -5.35 -21.11 16.04
C ASN A 351 -3.82 -21.30 16.05
N SER A 352 -3.23 -21.40 17.24
CA SER A 352 -1.77 -21.53 17.39
C SER A 352 -1.22 -22.93 17.12
N GLU A 353 -2.09 -23.95 17.14
CA GLU A 353 -1.71 -25.35 17.01
C GLU A 353 -1.88 -25.91 15.59
N SER A 354 -2.74 -25.30 14.77
CA SER A 354 -2.91 -25.70 13.38
C SER A 354 -1.83 -25.15 12.47
N SER A 355 -1.41 -25.97 11.53
CA SER A 355 -0.53 -25.55 10.43
C SER A 355 -1.31 -24.90 9.27
N TYR A 356 -2.63 -24.92 9.29
CA TYR A 356 -3.51 -24.42 8.25
C TYR A 356 -4.46 -23.34 8.80
N PRO A 357 -5.10 -22.53 7.95
CA PRO A 357 -6.10 -21.53 8.37
C PRO A 357 -7.38 -22.14 8.96
N TRP A 358 -7.57 -23.45 8.83
CA TRP A 358 -8.67 -24.25 9.39
C TRP A 358 -8.17 -25.16 10.51
N GLU A 359 -9.11 -25.75 11.28
CA GLU A 359 -8.77 -26.57 12.45
C GLU A 359 -8.51 -28.04 12.10
N GLU A 360 -9.07 -28.54 11.02
CA GLU A 360 -8.96 -29.92 10.59
C GLU A 360 -7.55 -30.23 10.01
N LEU A 361 -7.15 -31.49 10.15
CA LEU A 361 -5.87 -31.97 9.56
C LEU A 361 -5.97 -32.19 8.04
N LEU A 362 -7.16 -32.44 7.54
CA LEU A 362 -7.41 -32.66 6.12
C LEU A 362 -7.85 -31.35 5.43
N PRO A 363 -7.61 -31.21 4.13
CA PRO A 363 -7.99 -29.99 3.39
C PRO A 363 -9.48 -30.00 2.99
N MET A 364 -10.31 -30.86 3.58
CA MET A 364 -11.71 -31.02 3.25
C MET A 364 -12.54 -31.40 4.48
N ASP A 365 -13.84 -31.08 4.47
CA ASP A 365 -14.80 -31.47 5.49
C ASP A 365 -15.21 -32.96 5.36
N GLU A 366 -16.01 -33.46 6.32
CA GLU A 366 -16.52 -34.83 6.30
C GLU A 366 -17.39 -35.19 5.08
N ARG A 367 -17.89 -34.17 4.36
CA ARG A 367 -18.69 -34.34 3.13
C ARG A 367 -17.81 -34.34 1.89
N GLY A 368 -16.48 -34.11 2.01
CA GLY A 368 -15.53 -34.04 0.93
C GLY A 368 -15.46 -32.69 0.25
N CYS A 369 -15.98 -31.60 0.87
CA CYS A 369 -15.85 -30.23 0.37
C CYS A 369 -14.47 -29.68 0.76
N PHE A 370 -13.70 -29.20 -0.18
CA PHE A 370 -12.38 -28.63 0.06
C PHE A 370 -12.46 -27.26 0.74
N TYR A 371 -11.43 -26.91 1.51
CA TYR A 371 -11.27 -25.60 2.19
C TYR A 371 -10.45 -24.60 1.41
N ALA A 372 -9.79 -25.03 0.32
CA ALA A 372 -8.90 -24.18 -0.47
C ALA A 372 -8.80 -24.68 -1.91
N ASN A 373 -8.38 -23.78 -2.81
CA ASN A 373 -8.01 -24.11 -4.19
C ASN A 373 -6.52 -24.48 -4.24
N PHE A 374 -6.21 -25.72 -4.53
CA PHE A 374 -4.86 -26.25 -4.60
C PHE A 374 -4.82 -27.48 -5.50
N LYS A 375 -3.66 -28.11 -5.68
CA LYS A 375 -3.51 -29.34 -6.43
C LYS A 375 -3.80 -30.55 -5.51
N PRO A 376 -5.04 -31.09 -5.53
CA PRO A 376 -5.36 -32.32 -4.79
C PRO A 376 -4.60 -33.52 -5.37
N LEU A 377 -4.56 -34.61 -4.64
CA LEU A 377 -3.67 -35.73 -4.89
C LEU A 377 -3.88 -36.44 -6.25
N GLU A 378 -2.79 -37.00 -6.78
CA GLU A 378 -2.74 -38.13 -7.72
C GLU A 378 -3.39 -37.91 -9.10
N GLY A 379 -3.17 -36.73 -9.71
CA GLY A 379 -3.56 -36.49 -11.10
C GLY A 379 -4.97 -35.97 -11.32
N ASP A 380 -5.80 -35.90 -10.28
CA ASP A 380 -7.10 -35.21 -10.31
C ASP A 380 -6.97 -33.80 -9.76
N PHE A 381 -6.46 -32.89 -10.58
CA PHE A 381 -6.24 -31.49 -10.22
C PHE A 381 -7.50 -30.62 -10.24
N VAL A 382 -8.63 -31.19 -10.54
CA VAL A 382 -9.93 -30.50 -10.64
C VAL A 382 -10.84 -30.89 -9.48
N ARG A 383 -10.39 -31.74 -8.59
CA ARG A 383 -11.23 -32.30 -7.53
C ARG A 383 -11.73 -31.25 -6.54
N ASP A 384 -10.99 -30.15 -6.37
CA ASP A 384 -11.39 -28.97 -5.60
C ASP A 384 -12.35 -28.03 -6.34
N GLY A 385 -12.62 -28.32 -7.64
CA GLY A 385 -13.53 -27.59 -8.50
C GLY A 385 -12.84 -26.65 -9.51
N HIS A 386 -11.51 -26.49 -9.45
CA HIS A 386 -10.79 -25.55 -10.30
C HIS A 386 -9.50 -26.16 -10.89
N VAL A 387 -9.15 -25.79 -12.12
CA VAL A 387 -7.89 -26.21 -12.79
C VAL A 387 -6.78 -25.22 -12.52
N ILE A 388 -7.14 -23.95 -12.40
CA ILE A 388 -6.28 -22.80 -12.13
C ILE A 388 -6.84 -22.04 -10.94
N THR A 389 -6.55 -20.74 -10.84
CA THR A 389 -7.14 -19.86 -9.82
C THR A 389 -8.66 -19.94 -9.81
N SER A 390 -9.26 -19.67 -8.66
CA SER A 390 -10.71 -19.50 -8.47
C SER A 390 -11.06 -18.02 -8.27
N PRO A 391 -12.33 -17.61 -8.42
CA PRO A 391 -12.79 -16.33 -7.94
C PRO A 391 -12.46 -16.18 -6.45
N VAL A 392 -12.00 -15.01 -6.02
CA VAL A 392 -11.67 -14.78 -4.61
C VAL A 392 -12.89 -15.00 -3.71
N GLY A 393 -12.65 -15.50 -2.50
CA GLY A 393 -13.74 -15.76 -1.55
C GLY A 393 -14.64 -16.94 -1.92
N THR A 394 -14.18 -17.85 -2.78
CA THR A 394 -14.93 -19.08 -3.15
C THR A 394 -15.07 -20.02 -1.96
N TYR A 395 -14.08 -20.11 -1.11
CA TYR A 395 -14.04 -20.98 0.07
C TYR A 395 -14.40 -20.23 1.34
N ALA A 396 -14.66 -20.95 2.43
CA ALA A 396 -15.01 -20.34 3.71
C ALA A 396 -13.84 -19.52 4.28
N PRO A 397 -14.13 -18.37 4.91
CA PRO A 397 -13.09 -17.56 5.55
C PRO A 397 -12.60 -18.21 6.85
N ASN A 398 -11.41 -17.83 7.29
CA ASN A 398 -10.90 -18.20 8.61
C ASN A 398 -11.64 -17.43 9.75
N ASN A 399 -11.26 -17.70 11.02
CA ASN A 399 -11.91 -17.11 12.20
C ASN A 399 -11.78 -15.56 12.28
N PHE A 400 -10.87 -14.93 11.53
CA PHE A 400 -10.79 -13.47 11.42
C PHE A 400 -11.65 -12.91 10.29
N GLY A 401 -12.25 -13.77 9.44
CA GLY A 401 -13.06 -13.36 8.29
C GLY A 401 -12.22 -13.13 7.04
N LEU A 402 -11.02 -13.69 6.97
CA LEU A 402 -10.12 -13.59 5.82
C LEU A 402 -10.26 -14.82 4.94
N TYR A 403 -10.44 -14.59 3.64
CA TYR A 403 -10.59 -15.62 2.62
C TYR A 403 -9.23 -15.96 1.97
N ASP A 404 -9.14 -17.15 1.42
CA ASP A 404 -8.04 -17.61 0.57
C ASP A 404 -6.65 -17.46 1.21
N MET A 405 -6.57 -17.61 2.57
CA MET A 405 -5.30 -17.59 3.30
C MET A 405 -4.48 -18.87 3.09
N ALA A 406 -4.98 -19.81 2.31
CA ALA A 406 -4.27 -21.01 1.84
C ALA A 406 -4.80 -21.35 0.45
N GLY A 407 -3.90 -21.64 -0.49
CA GLY A 407 -4.26 -21.96 -1.87
C GLY A 407 -4.61 -20.72 -2.68
N ASN A 408 -5.30 -20.91 -3.80
CA ASN A 408 -5.61 -19.93 -4.83
C ASN A 408 -4.33 -19.29 -5.39
N VAL A 409 -3.78 -18.23 -4.81
CA VAL A 409 -2.46 -17.70 -5.19
C VAL A 409 -1.56 -17.51 -3.97
N SER A 410 -0.27 -17.79 -4.14
CA SER A 410 0.73 -17.40 -3.15
C SER A 410 0.81 -15.88 -3.07
N GLU A 411 1.06 -15.32 -1.89
CA GLU A 411 0.98 -13.90 -1.67
C GLU A 411 2.33 -13.27 -1.34
N TRP A 412 2.65 -12.16 -2.02
CA TRP A 412 3.80 -11.34 -1.69
C TRP A 412 3.69 -10.74 -0.29
N THR A 413 4.79 -10.79 0.47
CA THR A 413 4.95 -10.04 1.72
C THR A 413 6.01 -8.94 1.57
N SER A 414 6.05 -7.97 2.49
CA SER A 414 7.09 -6.93 2.50
C SER A 414 8.45 -7.46 2.91
N THR A 415 8.50 -8.63 3.56
CA THR A 415 9.69 -9.19 4.19
C THR A 415 10.63 -9.80 3.16
N ALA A 416 11.91 -9.42 3.20
CA ALA A 416 12.96 -10.04 2.41
C ALA A 416 13.33 -11.43 2.98
N TYR A 417 13.64 -12.37 2.10
CA TYR A 417 14.03 -13.72 2.52
C TYR A 417 15.46 -13.76 3.01
N ASN A 418 15.64 -14.23 4.24
CA ASN A 418 16.94 -14.56 4.81
C ASN A 418 16.82 -15.80 5.70
N GLU A 419 17.72 -16.76 5.55
CA GLU A 419 17.72 -18.00 6.32
C GLU A 419 17.89 -17.76 7.85
N SER A 420 18.57 -16.68 8.21
CA SER A 420 18.83 -16.30 9.60
C SER A 420 17.87 -15.21 10.12
N ILE A 421 16.77 -14.98 9.48
CA ILE A 421 15.84 -13.87 9.76
C ILE A 421 15.40 -13.80 11.23
N ASN A 422 15.19 -14.95 11.87
CA ASN A 422 14.79 -15.04 13.28
C ASN A 422 15.83 -14.46 14.25
N ARG A 423 17.09 -14.34 13.82
CA ARG A 423 18.18 -13.72 14.59
C ARG A 423 18.35 -12.24 14.30
N LEU A 424 17.75 -11.76 13.21
CA LEU A 424 17.91 -10.39 12.71
C LEU A 424 16.73 -9.48 13.09
N THR A 425 15.61 -10.06 13.51
CA THR A 425 14.38 -9.33 13.78
C THR A 425 14.01 -9.33 15.26
N SER A 426 13.30 -8.27 15.68
CA SER A 426 12.71 -8.16 17.02
C SER A 426 11.52 -9.11 17.17
N ASP A 427 11.15 -9.45 18.42
CA ASP A 427 9.94 -10.21 18.73
C ASP A 427 8.67 -9.33 18.68
N LEU A 428 8.86 -8.01 18.66
CA LEU A 428 7.78 -7.02 18.50
C LEU A 428 7.74 -6.52 17.06
N ASN A 429 6.61 -6.75 16.39
CA ASN A 429 6.39 -6.39 14.98
C ASN A 429 7.58 -6.79 14.08
N PRO A 430 7.95 -8.10 14.04
CA PRO A 430 9.14 -8.52 13.32
C PRO A 430 9.03 -8.20 11.83
N GLU A 431 10.03 -7.52 11.33
CA GLU A 431 10.17 -7.21 9.91
C GLU A 431 11.64 -7.17 9.51
N TYR A 432 11.97 -7.79 8.41
CA TYR A 432 13.28 -7.67 7.76
C TYR A 432 13.06 -7.06 6.36
N ARG A 433 13.28 -5.77 6.27
CA ARG A 433 13.23 -5.04 5.00
C ARG A 433 14.59 -5.00 4.37
N TYR A 434 14.66 -5.43 3.14
CA TYR A 434 15.80 -5.21 2.28
C TYR A 434 15.28 -4.93 0.87
N ASP A 435 15.47 -3.72 0.40
CA ASP A 435 15.15 -3.32 -0.97
C ASP A 435 16.42 -3.51 -1.80
N ALA A 436 16.47 -4.61 -2.55
CA ALA A 436 17.65 -4.98 -3.28
C ALA A 436 17.84 -4.08 -4.50
N ALA A 437 19.04 -3.51 -4.64
CA ALA A 437 19.46 -2.77 -5.81
C ALA A 437 19.64 -3.69 -7.04
N ILE A 438 19.77 -3.09 -8.21
CA ILE A 438 19.97 -3.86 -9.46
C ILE A 438 21.29 -4.63 -9.40
N GLU A 439 22.32 -4.04 -8.82
CA GLU A 439 23.68 -4.58 -8.72
C GLU A 439 23.83 -5.63 -7.62
N ASP A 440 22.85 -5.74 -6.73
CA ASP A 440 22.90 -6.70 -5.64
C ASP A 440 22.92 -8.16 -6.15
N PRO A 441 23.63 -9.05 -5.43
CA PRO A 441 23.60 -10.47 -5.75
C PRO A 441 22.16 -11.00 -5.81
N TYR A 442 21.88 -11.85 -6.77
CA TYR A 442 20.52 -12.35 -7.06
C TYR A 442 19.83 -12.93 -5.81
N LYS A 443 20.58 -13.61 -4.95
CA LYS A 443 20.05 -14.14 -3.68
C LYS A 443 19.49 -13.08 -2.72
N MET A 444 19.93 -11.82 -2.83
CA MET A 444 19.44 -10.72 -1.99
C MET A 444 18.09 -10.17 -2.49
N LYS A 445 17.71 -10.49 -3.72
CA LYS A 445 16.45 -10.05 -4.35
C LYS A 445 15.26 -10.92 -3.97
N ARG A 446 15.44 -11.93 -3.10
CA ARG A 446 14.38 -12.83 -2.67
C ARG A 446 13.44 -12.16 -1.69
N LYS A 447 12.13 -12.26 -1.94
CA LYS A 447 11.05 -11.83 -1.06
C LYS A 447 10.23 -13.03 -0.60
N ILE A 448 9.69 -12.97 0.60
CA ILE A 448 8.87 -14.05 1.13
C ILE A 448 7.50 -14.04 0.47
N VAL A 449 7.06 -15.22 0.03
CA VAL A 449 5.69 -15.50 -0.40
C VAL A 449 5.06 -16.54 0.52
N ARG A 450 3.76 -16.46 0.70
CA ARG A 450 3.01 -17.25 1.68
C ARG A 450 1.73 -17.83 1.11
N GLY A 451 1.17 -18.84 1.77
CA GLY A 451 -0.16 -19.39 1.50
C GLY A 451 -0.20 -20.57 0.56
N GLY A 452 0.79 -20.76 -0.30
CA GLY A 452 0.71 -21.72 -1.41
C GLY A 452 -0.30 -21.29 -2.47
N SER A 453 -0.48 -22.06 -3.52
CA SER A 453 -1.29 -21.67 -4.68
C SER A 453 -2.03 -22.84 -5.30
N TRP A 454 -2.87 -22.57 -6.29
CA TRP A 454 -3.62 -23.55 -7.07
C TRP A 454 -2.77 -24.68 -7.69
N LYS A 455 -1.49 -24.44 -7.93
CA LYS A 455 -0.56 -25.43 -8.48
C LYS A 455 0.15 -26.27 -7.40
N ASP A 456 0.05 -25.89 -6.15
CA ASP A 456 0.79 -26.47 -5.05
C ASP A 456 0.03 -27.62 -4.37
N VAL A 457 0.79 -28.54 -3.77
CA VAL A 457 0.23 -29.62 -2.97
C VAL A 457 -0.07 -29.13 -1.54
N MET A 458 -0.88 -29.88 -0.79
CA MET A 458 -1.33 -29.52 0.56
C MET A 458 -0.21 -29.07 1.49
N HIS A 459 0.99 -29.67 1.42
CA HIS A 459 2.14 -29.26 2.25
C HIS A 459 2.45 -27.76 2.10
N ASN A 460 2.38 -27.24 0.87
CA ASN A 460 2.71 -25.85 0.59
C ASN A 460 1.64 -24.85 1.05
N LEU A 461 0.44 -25.33 1.41
CA LEU A 461 -0.65 -24.52 1.95
C LEU A 461 -0.49 -24.18 3.44
N ARG A 462 0.53 -24.71 4.10
CA ARG A 462 0.78 -24.47 5.52
C ARG A 462 1.01 -22.99 5.79
N SER A 463 0.31 -22.46 6.78
CA SER A 463 0.44 -21.05 7.22
C SER A 463 1.84 -20.74 7.74
N ASP A 464 2.57 -21.75 8.21
CA ASP A 464 3.93 -21.62 8.77
C ASP A 464 5.06 -21.86 7.76
N LEU A 465 4.71 -22.27 6.52
CA LEU A 465 5.71 -22.55 5.50
C LEU A 465 6.19 -21.24 4.85
N ARG A 466 7.51 -21.07 4.88
CA ARG A 466 8.18 -19.92 4.26
C ARG A 466 8.68 -20.28 2.88
N MET A 467 8.04 -19.73 1.86
CA MET A 467 8.49 -19.78 0.47
C MET A 467 9.08 -18.43 0.07
N TRP A 468 9.70 -18.36 -1.08
CA TRP A 468 10.26 -17.12 -1.61
C TRP A 468 10.26 -17.12 -3.13
N GLU A 469 10.23 -15.91 -3.70
CA GLU A 469 10.49 -15.66 -5.12
C GLU A 469 11.31 -14.37 -5.25
N TYR A 470 11.89 -14.14 -6.40
CA TYR A 470 12.68 -12.93 -6.67
C TYR A 470 11.76 -11.72 -6.88
N GLN A 471 12.14 -10.55 -6.36
CA GLN A 471 11.30 -9.35 -6.33
C GLN A 471 10.86 -8.85 -7.70
N ASN A 472 11.60 -9.17 -8.76
CA ASN A 472 11.35 -8.79 -10.15
C ASN A 472 10.63 -9.87 -10.96
N GLU A 473 10.45 -11.08 -10.41
CA GLU A 473 9.77 -12.18 -11.11
C GLU A 473 8.26 -12.02 -11.04
N GLN A 474 7.61 -12.43 -12.12
CA GLN A 474 6.17 -12.39 -12.31
C GLN A 474 5.68 -13.81 -12.60
N ARG A 475 4.85 -14.35 -11.70
CA ARG A 475 4.38 -15.73 -11.76
C ARG A 475 2.87 -15.82 -11.92
N SER A 476 2.39 -16.82 -12.66
CA SER A 476 0.96 -17.08 -12.85
C SER A 476 0.25 -17.63 -11.60
N TYR A 477 0.99 -17.84 -10.53
CA TYR A 477 0.52 -18.39 -9.26
C TYR A 477 0.87 -17.52 -8.05
N ILE A 478 1.38 -16.29 -8.27
CA ILE A 478 1.67 -15.32 -7.20
C ILE A 478 0.84 -14.07 -7.42
N GLY A 479 0.10 -13.70 -6.39
CA GLY A 479 -0.65 -12.45 -6.26
C GLY A 479 -0.29 -11.73 -4.97
N PHE A 480 -1.20 -10.94 -4.41
CA PHE A 480 -0.97 -10.22 -3.16
C PHE A 480 -2.27 -9.69 -2.56
N ARG A 481 -2.21 -9.35 -1.29
CA ARG A 481 -3.20 -8.50 -0.59
C ARG A 481 -2.52 -7.36 0.13
N CYS A 482 -3.26 -6.29 0.42
CA CYS A 482 -2.74 -5.14 1.14
C CYS A 482 -3.14 -5.17 2.60
N VAL A 483 -2.32 -4.52 3.42
CA VAL A 483 -2.61 -4.18 4.82
C VAL A 483 -2.47 -2.68 5.03
N ARG A 484 -3.04 -2.21 6.15
CA ARG A 484 -2.87 -0.85 6.63
C ARG A 484 -2.80 -0.87 8.16
N THR A 485 -1.77 -0.28 8.74
CA THR A 485 -1.62 -0.20 10.19
C THR A 485 -2.79 0.59 10.79
N GLN A 486 -3.40 0.08 11.85
CA GLN A 486 -4.48 0.77 12.57
C GLN A 486 -3.91 1.96 13.35
N VAL A 487 -4.53 3.13 13.23
CA VAL A 487 -4.17 4.32 14.00
C VAL A 487 -5.05 4.45 15.24
N GLY A 488 -4.44 4.37 16.42
CA GLY A 488 -5.14 4.52 17.69
C GLY A 488 -6.05 3.34 18.03
N PHE A 489 -7.08 3.59 18.86
CA PHE A 489 -8.10 2.60 19.19
C PHE A 489 -9.34 2.80 18.33
N ALA A 490 -9.79 1.77 17.61
CA ALA A 490 -11.12 1.78 17.03
C ALA A 490 -12.16 1.77 18.17
N LYS A 491 -12.78 2.91 18.43
CA LYS A 491 -13.95 2.95 19.30
C LYS A 491 -15.09 2.23 18.59
N GLY A 492 -15.40 0.99 18.99
CA GLY A 492 -16.71 0.44 18.70
C GLY A 492 -16.84 -0.86 17.96
N THR A 493 -15.80 -1.67 17.81
CA THR A 493 -15.97 -3.09 17.40
C THR A 493 -16.18 -4.03 18.59
N GLY A 494 -16.66 -3.50 19.73
CA GLY A 494 -17.13 -4.35 20.82
C GLY A 494 -18.24 -5.24 20.28
N ARG A 495 -17.94 -6.52 20.02
CA ARG A 495 -18.96 -7.56 19.87
C ARG A 495 -19.98 -7.36 20.99
N ARG A 496 -21.17 -6.88 20.66
CA ARG A 496 -22.31 -7.03 21.55
C ARG A 496 -22.50 -8.54 21.73
N ASN A 497 -21.93 -9.08 22.80
CA ASN A 497 -22.36 -10.38 23.30
C ASN A 497 -23.86 -10.25 23.59
N LYS A 498 -24.70 -10.70 22.67
CA LYS A 498 -26.08 -11.02 22.97
C LYS A 498 -26.04 -12.22 23.91
N LYS A 499 -26.34 -11.96 25.19
CA LYS A 499 -26.76 -13.01 26.12
C LYS A 499 -28.07 -13.62 25.65
#